data_8ba3261f93ed9e768e8602ca2b62eaaf
#
_entry.id   8ba3261f93ed9e768e8602ca2b62eaaf
#
_cell.length_a   1.000
_cell.length_b   1.000
_cell.length_c   1.000
_cell.angle_alpha   90.00
_cell.angle_beta   90.00
_cell.angle_gamma   90.00
#
_symmetry.space_group_name_H-M   'P 1'
#
loop_
_entity.id
_entity.type
_entity.pdbx_description
1 polymer ?
#
loop_
_entity_poly.entity_id
_entity_poly.type
_entity_poly.pdbx_seq_one_letter_code
_entity_poly.pdbx_strand_id
1 'polypeptide(L)'
;MKKYFIFLVLISAVSIFGLRFSNAAKPSDFGLKEGDLISAIFSSDPDVYIINDQGFKRLFLNPEIFKFYAHLGGFANIKLVTPEIRDSFPTSGFFRNCEDNDQKVFGTSVEGEDSGRLHWINKSGDQAVQEDPDFFKKVFCIYRQEFNWFPRGNEFKELREVPQ
;
A
#
# COMPACT_ATOMS: atom_id res chain seq x y z
N MET A 1 -10.42 15.75 71.83
CA MET A 1 -10.94 15.14 70.56
C MET A 1 -10.18 15.73 69.41
N LYS A 2 -9.23 14.94 68.83
CA LYS A 2 -8.39 15.34 67.67
C LYS A 2 -9.06 14.85 66.39
N LYS A 3 -9.49 15.78 65.52
CA LYS A 3 -10.05 15.48 64.21
C LYS A 3 -8.89 15.31 63.22
N TYR A 4 -8.70 14.11 62.69
CA TYR A 4 -7.79 13.85 61.59
C TYR A 4 -8.47 14.12 60.23
N PHE A 5 -7.95 15.09 59.50
CA PHE A 5 -8.34 15.39 58.13
C PHE A 5 -7.54 14.50 57.18
N ILE A 6 -8.19 13.53 56.56
CA ILE A 6 -7.56 12.69 55.55
C ILE A 6 -7.70 13.42 54.20
N PHE A 7 -6.57 13.88 53.67
CA PHE A 7 -6.49 14.44 52.31
C PHE A 7 -6.35 13.29 51.33
N LEU A 8 -7.41 13.04 50.58
CA LEU A 8 -7.40 12.05 49.51
C LEU A 8 -6.84 12.72 48.26
N VAL A 9 -5.57 12.41 47.93
CA VAL A 9 -4.94 12.86 46.68
C VAL A 9 -5.35 11.91 45.56
N LEU A 10 -6.25 12.37 44.71
CA LEU A 10 -6.61 11.69 43.45
C LEU A 10 -5.48 11.92 42.43
N ILE A 11 -4.62 10.93 42.24
CA ILE A 11 -3.65 10.89 41.13
C ILE A 11 -4.40 10.45 39.89
N SER A 12 -4.77 11.39 39.01
CA SER A 12 -5.28 11.10 37.69
C SER A 12 -4.10 10.65 36.80
N ALA A 13 -4.01 9.35 36.54
CA ALA A 13 -3.12 8.82 35.54
C ALA A 13 -3.56 9.25 34.13
N VAL A 14 -2.93 10.28 33.60
CA VAL A 14 -3.08 10.66 32.19
C VAL A 14 -2.33 9.62 31.37
N SER A 15 -3.07 8.67 30.82
CA SER A 15 -2.54 7.73 29.81
C SER A 15 -2.24 8.52 28.54
N ILE A 16 -0.98 8.88 28.36
CA ILE A 16 -0.50 9.43 27.10
C ILE A 16 -0.48 8.26 26.11
N PHE A 17 -1.57 8.12 25.36
CA PHE A 17 -1.57 7.29 24.15
C PHE A 17 -0.57 7.95 23.18
N GLY A 18 0.64 7.45 23.16
CA GLY A 18 1.63 7.82 22.17
C GLY A 18 1.10 7.40 20.80
N LEU A 19 0.67 8.37 20.00
CA LEU A 19 0.46 8.19 18.57
C LEU A 19 1.79 7.74 17.97
N ARG A 20 1.93 6.45 17.74
CA ARG A 20 3.03 5.92 16.94
C ARG A 20 2.73 6.32 15.50
N PHE A 21 3.32 7.42 15.05
CA PHE A 21 3.44 7.66 13.63
C PHE A 21 4.38 6.57 13.10
N SER A 22 3.80 5.54 12.52
CA SER A 22 4.56 4.59 11.70
C SER A 22 4.94 5.34 10.43
N ASN A 23 6.11 5.96 10.43
CA ASN A 23 6.66 6.41 9.16
C ASN A 23 6.91 5.16 8.32
N ALA A 24 6.29 5.07 7.14
CA ALA A 24 6.63 4.04 6.18
C ALA A 24 8.16 4.08 5.94
N ALA A 25 8.78 2.91 5.86
CA ALA A 25 10.20 2.80 5.59
C ALA A 25 10.51 3.47 4.25
N LYS A 26 11.60 4.24 4.20
CA LYS A 26 12.01 4.84 2.93
C LYS A 26 12.82 3.82 2.12
N PRO A 27 12.58 3.67 0.82
CA PRO A 27 13.37 2.76 0.00
C PRO A 27 14.88 3.00 0.12
N SER A 28 15.29 4.27 0.21
CA SER A 28 16.70 4.66 0.37
C SER A 28 17.39 4.09 1.61
N ASP A 29 16.65 3.79 2.67
CA ASP A 29 17.20 3.23 3.92
C ASP A 29 17.73 1.81 3.70
N PHE A 30 17.28 1.15 2.61
CA PHE A 30 17.68 -0.20 2.20
C PHE A 30 18.47 -0.23 0.89
N GLY A 31 18.94 0.92 0.39
CA GLY A 31 19.61 1.02 -0.91
C GLY A 31 18.67 0.76 -2.11
N LEU A 32 17.38 0.92 -1.90
CA LEU A 32 16.33 0.79 -2.91
C LEU A 32 15.90 2.17 -3.41
N LYS A 33 15.19 2.20 -4.53
CA LYS A 33 14.64 3.42 -5.12
C LYS A 33 13.28 3.13 -5.77
N GLU A 34 12.56 4.18 -6.08
CA GLU A 34 11.33 4.10 -6.87
C GLU A 34 11.54 3.29 -8.16
N GLY A 35 10.58 2.42 -8.45
CA GLY A 35 10.60 1.54 -9.61
C GLY A 35 11.42 0.26 -9.43
N ASP A 36 12.10 0.08 -8.30
CA ASP A 36 12.79 -1.19 -8.02
C ASP A 36 11.78 -2.33 -7.85
N LEU A 37 12.10 -3.43 -8.51
CA LEU A 37 11.41 -4.70 -8.34
C LEU A 37 12.02 -5.45 -7.16
N ILE A 38 11.20 -5.91 -6.24
CA ILE A 38 11.66 -6.67 -5.06
C ILE A 38 10.90 -7.99 -4.92
N SER A 39 11.59 -9.01 -4.41
CA SER A 39 11.01 -10.26 -3.95
C SER A 39 11.76 -10.75 -2.72
N ALA A 40 11.11 -11.55 -1.86
CA ALA A 40 11.73 -12.02 -0.64
C ALA A 40 12.62 -13.24 -0.91
N ILE A 41 13.90 -13.15 -0.47
CA ILE A 41 14.82 -14.29 -0.50
C ILE A 41 14.41 -15.31 0.57
N PHE A 42 14.58 -16.59 0.29
CA PHE A 42 14.25 -17.69 1.21
C PHE A 42 12.78 -17.71 1.68
N SER A 43 11.89 -17.08 0.93
CA SER A 43 10.45 -17.13 1.17
C SER A 43 9.81 -18.22 0.32
N SER A 44 8.76 -18.87 0.84
CA SER A 44 7.86 -19.70 0.04
C SER A 44 6.90 -18.86 -0.82
N ASP A 45 6.92 -17.54 -0.65
CA ASP A 45 6.13 -16.57 -1.36
C ASP A 45 7.00 -15.93 -2.47
N PRO A 46 6.82 -16.34 -3.75
CA PRO A 46 7.62 -15.88 -4.87
C PRO A 46 7.16 -14.52 -5.42
N ASP A 47 6.25 -13.87 -4.74
CA ASP A 47 5.62 -12.64 -5.19
C ASP A 47 6.63 -11.54 -5.55
N VAL A 48 6.37 -10.88 -6.66
CA VAL A 48 7.15 -9.74 -7.14
C VAL A 48 6.38 -8.45 -6.90
N TYR A 49 7.06 -7.52 -6.26
CA TYR A 49 6.51 -6.20 -5.97
C TYR A 49 7.33 -5.11 -6.66
N ILE A 50 6.70 -3.99 -6.98
CA ILE A 50 7.38 -2.74 -7.32
C ILE A 50 7.14 -1.74 -6.20
N ILE A 51 8.16 -0.96 -5.86
CA ILE A 51 8.09 0.05 -4.80
C ILE A 51 8.02 1.46 -5.40
N ASN A 52 7.38 2.38 -4.67
CA ASN A 52 7.38 3.80 -4.99
C ASN A 52 8.29 4.59 -4.03
N ASP A 53 8.53 5.86 -4.32
CA ASP A 53 9.36 6.77 -3.51
C ASP A 53 8.75 7.08 -2.14
N GLN A 54 7.44 6.86 -1.98
CA GLN A 54 6.70 7.12 -0.74
C GLN A 54 6.78 5.94 0.26
N GLY A 55 7.46 4.84 -0.10
CA GLY A 55 7.62 3.68 0.76
C GLY A 55 6.44 2.71 0.75
N PHE A 56 5.67 2.68 -0.32
CA PHE A 56 4.65 1.67 -0.56
C PHE A 56 5.10 0.69 -1.64
N LYS A 57 4.58 -0.54 -1.57
CA LYS A 57 4.77 -1.55 -2.62
C LYS A 57 3.43 -1.96 -3.22
N ARG A 58 3.44 -2.38 -4.49
CA ARG A 58 2.31 -3.07 -5.11
C ARG A 58 2.74 -4.41 -5.66
N LEU A 59 1.83 -5.36 -5.60
CA LEU A 59 2.02 -6.71 -6.14
C LEU A 59 1.83 -6.70 -7.67
N PHE A 60 2.67 -7.44 -8.40
CA PHE A 60 2.33 -7.94 -9.72
C PHE A 60 1.50 -9.22 -9.56
N LEU A 61 0.20 -9.07 -9.59
CA LEU A 61 -0.75 -10.12 -9.25
C LEU A 61 -0.58 -11.38 -10.13
N ASN A 62 -0.09 -11.23 -11.35
CA ASN A 62 0.01 -12.31 -12.33
C ASN A 62 1.27 -12.13 -13.19
N PRO A 63 2.00 -13.21 -13.54
CA PRO A 63 3.15 -13.13 -14.43
C PRO A 63 2.86 -12.49 -15.79
N GLU A 64 1.64 -12.58 -16.32
CA GLU A 64 1.26 -11.90 -17.58
C GLU A 64 1.28 -10.38 -17.42
N ILE A 65 0.80 -9.86 -16.27
CA ILE A 65 0.89 -8.43 -15.96
C ILE A 65 2.36 -7.99 -15.93
N PHE A 66 3.21 -8.78 -15.31
CA PHE A 66 4.64 -8.48 -15.20
C PHE A 66 5.30 -8.33 -16.59
N LYS A 67 4.86 -9.10 -17.60
CA LYS A 67 5.36 -8.98 -18.98
C LYS A 67 5.09 -7.62 -19.61
N PHE A 68 4.03 -6.91 -19.22
CA PHE A 68 3.77 -5.55 -19.72
C PHE A 68 4.85 -4.55 -19.28
N TYR A 69 5.65 -4.91 -18.29
CA TYR A 69 6.73 -4.13 -17.72
C TYR A 69 8.12 -4.62 -18.15
N ALA A 70 8.24 -5.20 -19.35
CA ALA A 70 9.51 -5.76 -19.87
C ALA A 70 10.66 -4.75 -19.86
N HIS A 71 10.36 -3.42 -19.98
CA HIS A 71 11.35 -2.35 -19.91
C HIS A 71 12.04 -2.24 -18.53
N LEU A 72 11.46 -2.81 -17.47
CA LEU A 72 12.10 -2.91 -16.15
C LEU A 72 13.16 -4.01 -16.10
N GLY A 73 13.38 -4.74 -17.21
CA GLY A 73 14.43 -5.76 -17.33
C GLY A 73 14.02 -7.17 -16.90
N GLY A 74 12.73 -7.36 -16.61
CA GLY A 74 12.18 -8.67 -16.28
C GLY A 74 12.71 -9.26 -14.97
N PHE A 75 12.65 -10.56 -14.86
CA PHE A 75 13.04 -11.27 -13.62
C PHE A 75 14.53 -11.09 -13.24
N ALA A 76 15.40 -10.78 -14.20
CA ALA A 76 16.83 -10.56 -13.94
C ALA A 76 17.11 -9.31 -13.10
N ASN A 77 16.19 -8.35 -13.09
CA ASN A 77 16.35 -7.10 -12.35
C ASN A 77 15.62 -7.11 -11.00
N ILE A 78 15.03 -8.22 -10.61
CA ILE A 78 14.41 -8.34 -9.29
C ILE A 78 15.52 -8.33 -8.23
N LYS A 79 15.42 -7.39 -7.30
CA LYS A 79 16.28 -7.31 -6.13
C LYS A 79 15.74 -8.25 -5.05
N LEU A 80 16.57 -9.21 -4.68
CA LEU A 80 16.23 -10.11 -3.58
C LEU A 80 16.51 -9.40 -2.25
N VAL A 81 15.48 -9.24 -1.44
CA VAL A 81 15.55 -8.61 -0.12
C VAL A 81 15.11 -9.61 0.95
N THR A 82 15.39 -9.33 2.23
CA THR A 82 14.85 -10.17 3.30
C THR A 82 13.34 -9.97 3.43
N PRO A 83 12.59 -10.95 3.98
CA PRO A 83 11.16 -10.78 4.24
C PRO A 83 10.87 -9.53 5.09
N GLU A 84 11.71 -9.22 6.08
CA GLU A 84 11.55 -8.05 6.94
C GLU A 84 11.65 -6.74 6.15
N ILE A 85 12.55 -6.64 5.17
CA ILE A 85 12.67 -5.48 4.30
C ILE A 85 11.45 -5.38 3.39
N ARG A 86 11.04 -6.50 2.74
CA ARG A 86 9.83 -6.53 1.91
C ARG A 86 8.60 -6.05 2.70
N ASP A 87 8.44 -6.56 3.91
CA ASP A 87 7.25 -6.34 4.74
C ASP A 87 7.28 -4.99 5.48
N SER A 88 8.44 -4.31 5.49
CA SER A 88 8.54 -2.92 5.96
C SER A 88 7.83 -1.93 5.03
N PHE A 89 7.56 -2.30 3.77
CA PHE A 89 6.78 -1.52 2.82
C PHE A 89 5.33 -1.99 2.83
N PRO A 90 4.37 -1.16 3.29
CA PRO A 90 2.95 -1.50 3.20
C PRO A 90 2.52 -1.76 1.76
N THR A 91 1.70 -2.78 1.56
CA THR A 91 1.14 -3.08 0.25
C THR A 91 0.03 -2.07 -0.09
N SER A 92 -0.06 -1.67 -1.34
CA SER A 92 -1.15 -0.86 -1.86
C SER A 92 -1.82 -1.52 -3.05
N GLY A 93 -3.15 -1.52 -3.02
CA GLY A 93 -4.00 -1.93 -4.13
C GLY A 93 -4.66 -0.76 -4.86
N PHE A 94 -4.14 0.48 -4.75
CA PHE A 94 -4.70 1.64 -5.45
C PHE A 94 -3.98 1.92 -6.76
N PHE A 95 -4.73 1.95 -7.87
CA PHE A 95 -4.20 2.11 -9.22
C PHE A 95 -4.87 3.24 -9.99
N ARG A 96 -4.11 3.84 -10.87
CA ARG A 96 -4.55 4.85 -11.82
C ARG A 96 -3.97 4.54 -13.21
N ASN A 97 -4.79 4.66 -14.25
CA ASN A 97 -4.28 4.60 -15.62
C ASN A 97 -3.67 5.95 -16.01
N CYS A 98 -2.35 6.06 -15.89
CA CYS A 98 -1.66 7.31 -16.15
C CYS A 98 -1.42 7.58 -17.64
N GLU A 99 -1.41 6.56 -18.50
CA GLU A 99 -1.22 6.73 -19.95
C GLU A 99 -2.41 7.46 -20.59
N ASP A 100 -3.63 7.21 -20.09
CA ASP A 100 -4.83 7.89 -20.58
C ASP A 100 -5.12 9.18 -19.82
N ASN A 101 -4.24 9.59 -18.91
CA ASN A 101 -4.44 10.74 -18.02
C ASN A 101 -5.79 10.69 -17.27
N ASP A 102 -6.32 9.49 -17.03
CA ASP A 102 -7.56 9.31 -16.28
C ASP A 102 -7.32 9.70 -14.81
N GLN A 103 -8.16 10.57 -14.28
CA GLN A 103 -8.06 11.02 -12.89
C GLN A 103 -8.70 10.02 -11.91
N LYS A 104 -9.40 9.02 -12.41
CA LYS A 104 -10.05 8.01 -11.58
C LYS A 104 -9.01 7.10 -10.94
N VAL A 105 -9.18 6.86 -9.65
CA VAL A 105 -8.43 5.85 -8.91
C VAL A 105 -9.30 4.61 -8.77
N PHE A 106 -8.67 3.46 -8.90
CA PHE A 106 -9.29 2.15 -8.76
C PHE A 106 -8.62 1.41 -7.61
N GLY A 107 -9.42 0.65 -6.86
CA GLY A 107 -8.94 -0.33 -5.89
C GLY A 107 -8.94 -1.72 -6.51
N THR A 108 -7.97 -2.55 -6.16
CA THR A 108 -7.93 -3.96 -6.58
C THR A 108 -8.58 -4.84 -5.54
N SER A 109 -9.41 -5.80 -5.94
CA SER A 109 -9.69 -7.00 -5.16
C SER A 109 -8.88 -8.18 -5.68
N VAL A 110 -8.47 -9.06 -4.78
CA VAL A 110 -7.84 -10.35 -5.12
C VAL A 110 -8.90 -11.44 -4.95
N GLU A 111 -9.16 -12.19 -6.01
CA GLU A 111 -10.25 -13.19 -6.04
C GLU A 111 -9.73 -14.63 -6.00
N GLY A 112 -8.44 -14.82 -5.88
CA GLY A 112 -7.75 -16.10 -5.87
C GLY A 112 -6.30 -15.92 -6.32
N GLU A 113 -5.61 -17.02 -6.54
CA GLU A 113 -4.27 -17.00 -7.09
C GLU A 113 -4.32 -16.37 -8.49
N ASP A 114 -3.43 -15.43 -8.74
CA ASP A 114 -3.26 -14.76 -10.04
C ASP A 114 -4.50 -14.05 -10.62
N SER A 115 -5.53 -13.77 -9.82
CA SER A 115 -6.77 -13.16 -10.31
C SER A 115 -7.31 -12.05 -9.41
N GLY A 116 -7.89 -11.03 -10.03
CA GLY A 116 -8.48 -9.89 -9.32
C GLY A 116 -9.29 -8.99 -10.23
N ARG A 117 -9.88 -7.96 -9.65
CA ARG A 117 -10.69 -6.96 -10.36
C ARG A 117 -10.27 -5.55 -9.99
N LEU A 118 -10.54 -4.62 -10.88
CA LEU A 118 -10.49 -3.19 -10.60
C LEU A 118 -11.88 -2.65 -10.29
N HIS A 119 -11.97 -1.96 -9.17
CA HIS A 119 -13.17 -1.30 -8.66
C HIS A 119 -12.94 0.20 -8.64
N TRP A 120 -13.77 0.96 -9.32
CA TRP A 120 -13.64 2.42 -9.24
C TRP A 120 -13.89 2.90 -7.81
N ILE A 121 -12.98 3.73 -7.29
CA ILE A 121 -13.18 4.42 -6.02
C ILE A 121 -14.09 5.62 -6.26
N ASN A 122 -15.37 5.48 -5.92
CA ASN A 122 -16.37 6.53 -6.15
C ASN A 122 -16.32 7.59 -5.04
N LYS A 123 -15.19 8.32 -4.97
CA LYS A 123 -14.94 9.42 -4.03
C LYS A 123 -14.22 10.56 -4.74
N SER A 124 -14.45 11.79 -4.25
CA SER A 124 -13.57 12.90 -4.59
C SER A 124 -12.21 12.74 -3.92
N GLY A 125 -11.18 13.41 -4.47
CA GLY A 125 -9.85 13.40 -3.87
C GLY A 125 -9.85 13.89 -2.41
N ASP A 126 -10.64 14.92 -2.10
CA ASP A 126 -10.75 15.46 -0.74
C ASP A 126 -11.37 14.45 0.23
N GLN A 127 -12.42 13.73 -0.21
CA GLN A 127 -13.04 12.67 0.59
C GLN A 127 -12.06 11.52 0.83
N ALA A 128 -11.29 11.14 -0.19
CA ALA A 128 -10.30 10.07 -0.06
C ALA A 128 -9.18 10.46 0.92
N VAL A 129 -8.66 11.69 0.84
CA VAL A 129 -7.63 12.20 1.78
C VAL A 129 -8.17 12.36 3.19
N GLN A 130 -9.47 12.68 3.36
CA GLN A 130 -10.09 12.74 4.67
C GLN A 130 -10.16 11.36 5.35
N GLU A 131 -10.40 10.29 4.58
CA GLU A 131 -10.37 8.91 5.09
C GLU A 131 -8.95 8.38 5.30
N ASP A 132 -8.04 8.73 4.41
CA ASP A 132 -6.65 8.30 4.42
C ASP A 132 -5.74 9.45 3.96
N PRO A 133 -5.08 10.15 4.89
CA PRO A 133 -4.18 11.27 4.56
C PRO A 133 -3.04 10.90 3.60
N ASP A 134 -2.68 9.62 3.53
CA ASP A 134 -1.65 9.10 2.64
C ASP A 134 -2.20 8.52 1.32
N PHE A 135 -3.49 8.69 1.05
CA PHE A 135 -4.17 8.09 -0.11
C PHE A 135 -3.39 8.25 -1.41
N PHE A 136 -3.04 9.48 -1.78
CA PHE A 136 -2.33 9.73 -3.05
C PHE A 136 -0.89 9.19 -3.07
N LYS A 137 -0.27 8.99 -1.91
CA LYS A 137 1.05 8.36 -1.80
C LYS A 137 0.99 6.85 -2.10
N LYS A 138 -0.19 6.26 -1.93
CA LYS A 138 -0.46 4.84 -2.16
C LYS A 138 -0.87 4.52 -3.61
N VAL A 139 -1.20 5.53 -4.43
CA VAL A 139 -1.69 5.32 -5.79
C VAL A 139 -0.53 5.03 -6.74
N PHE A 140 -0.58 3.88 -7.38
CA PHE A 140 0.38 3.49 -8.42
C PHE A 140 -0.15 3.80 -9.82
N CYS A 141 0.70 4.35 -10.66
CA CYS A 141 0.45 4.43 -12.09
C CYS A 141 0.60 3.06 -12.72
N ILE A 142 -0.40 2.62 -13.46
CA ILE A 142 -0.34 1.39 -14.26
C ILE A 142 -0.53 1.70 -15.73
N TYR A 143 0.01 0.84 -16.58
CA TYR A 143 -0.14 0.96 -18.03
C TYR A 143 -1.55 0.57 -18.48
N ARG A 144 -1.96 1.11 -19.63
CA ARG A 144 -3.26 0.76 -20.25
C ARG A 144 -3.42 -0.73 -20.47
N GLN A 145 -2.35 -1.44 -20.81
CA GLN A 145 -2.38 -2.89 -20.99
C GLN A 145 -2.76 -3.61 -19.68
N GLU A 146 -2.12 -3.27 -18.56
CA GLU A 146 -2.47 -3.80 -17.26
C GLU A 146 -3.88 -3.38 -16.84
N PHE A 147 -4.19 -2.09 -17.01
CA PHE A 147 -5.53 -1.57 -16.70
C PHE A 147 -6.63 -2.33 -17.42
N ASN A 148 -6.43 -2.66 -18.71
CA ASN A 148 -7.40 -3.40 -19.51
C ASN A 148 -7.38 -4.91 -19.27
N TRP A 149 -6.30 -5.43 -18.69
CA TRP A 149 -6.21 -6.85 -18.31
C TRP A 149 -7.18 -7.20 -17.19
N PHE A 150 -7.34 -6.31 -16.22
CA PHE A 150 -8.27 -6.54 -15.12
C PHE A 150 -9.72 -6.42 -15.55
N PRO A 151 -10.57 -7.41 -15.22
CA PRO A 151 -12.02 -7.22 -15.28
C PRO A 151 -12.46 -6.11 -14.31
N ARG A 152 -13.65 -5.55 -14.57
CA ARG A 152 -14.22 -4.51 -13.71
C ARG A 152 -15.17 -5.12 -12.70
N GLY A 153 -15.08 -4.66 -11.47
CA GLY A 153 -16.02 -4.93 -10.40
C GLY A 153 -16.96 -3.76 -10.13
N ASN A 154 -17.84 -3.92 -9.16
CA ASN A 154 -18.67 -2.83 -8.66
C ASN A 154 -17.79 -1.72 -8.06
N GLU A 155 -18.30 -0.49 -8.03
CA GLU A 155 -17.57 0.60 -7.37
C GLU A 155 -17.36 0.34 -5.87
N PHE A 156 -16.23 0.78 -5.35
CA PHE A 156 -15.98 0.88 -3.91
C PHE A 156 -16.42 2.26 -3.40
N LYS A 157 -17.10 2.25 -2.27
CA LYS A 157 -17.59 3.48 -1.62
C LYS A 157 -16.70 3.93 -0.47
N GLU A 158 -15.84 3.04 0.02
CA GLU A 158 -14.93 3.30 1.12
C GLU A 158 -13.55 2.74 0.80
N LEU A 159 -12.49 3.43 1.23
CA LEU A 159 -11.11 3.02 0.93
C LEU A 159 -10.75 1.70 1.62
N ARG A 160 -11.36 1.40 2.76
CA ARG A 160 -11.15 0.13 3.49
C ARG A 160 -11.64 -1.11 2.74
N GLU A 161 -12.41 -0.95 1.67
CA GLU A 161 -12.82 -2.07 0.81
C GLU A 161 -11.67 -2.60 -0.03
N VAL A 162 -10.58 -1.81 -0.17
CA VAL A 162 -9.37 -2.23 -0.88
C VAL A 162 -8.48 -3.01 0.09
N PRO A 163 -8.13 -4.28 -0.21
CA PRO A 163 -7.17 -5.05 0.58
C PRO A 163 -5.81 -4.32 0.68
N GLN A 164 -5.24 -4.32 1.88
CA GLN A 164 -3.95 -3.68 2.20
C GLN A 164 -2.92 -4.75 2.56
#